data_df0f2bcd59fa4ede63ce4c896eceda36
#
_entry.id   df0f2bcd59fa4ede63ce4c896eceda36
#
_cell.length_a   1.000
_cell.length_b   1.000
_cell.length_c   1.000
_cell.angle_alpha   90.00
_cell.angle_beta   90.00
_cell.angle_gamma   90.00
#
_symmetry.space_group_name_H-M   'P 1'
#
loop_
_entity.id
_entity.type
_entity.pdbx_description
1 polymer ?
#
loop_
_entity_poly.entity_id
_entity_poly.type
_entity_poly.pdbx_seq_one_letter_code
_entity_poly.pdbx_strand_id
1 'polypeptide(L)'
;MKTNLAVFFGGRSVEHDVSIVTGLQAIEHVDKEKYDVIPVYLARDGAWYTGQALLDVALFQDFEAQKQKVRQVRLSTVPGEGLLTDDGNIQVDVALLCMHGLHGEDGALQGLLELA
;
A
#
# COMPACT_ATOMS: atom_id res chain seq x y z
N MET A 1 -19.02 -12.19 -3.01
CA MET A 1 -18.46 -10.85 -2.80
C MET A 1 -17.06 -10.98 -2.26
N LYS A 2 -16.10 -10.28 -2.87
CA LYS A 2 -14.71 -10.38 -2.47
C LYS A 2 -14.40 -9.41 -1.34
N THR A 3 -13.47 -9.80 -0.48
CA THR A 3 -12.95 -8.94 0.57
C THR A 3 -11.86 -8.03 -0.03
N ASN A 4 -11.93 -6.75 0.25
CA ASN A 4 -10.91 -5.80 -0.21
C ASN A 4 -9.68 -5.89 0.70
N LEU A 5 -8.57 -6.38 0.15
CA LEU A 5 -7.32 -6.55 0.86
C LEU A 5 -6.30 -5.52 0.37
N ALA A 6 -5.95 -4.58 1.22
CA ALA A 6 -4.89 -3.62 0.92
C ALA A 6 -3.55 -4.20 1.36
N VAL A 7 -2.59 -4.25 0.45
CA VAL A 7 -1.23 -4.72 0.74
C VAL A 7 -0.31 -3.52 0.76
N PHE A 8 0.21 -3.18 1.93
CA PHE A 8 1.08 -2.02 2.15
C PHE A 8 2.54 -2.43 2.08
N PHE A 9 3.33 -1.70 1.30
CA PHE A 9 4.75 -1.99 1.17
C PHE A 9 5.52 -0.69 0.88
N GLY A 10 6.84 -0.77 0.95
CA GLY A 10 7.72 0.39 0.84
C GLY A 10 8.05 0.95 2.21
N GLY A 11 7.80 2.22 2.44
CA GLY A 11 8.04 2.88 3.70
C GLY A 11 9.34 3.68 3.70
N ARG A 12 9.61 4.33 4.81
CA ARG A 12 10.74 5.24 4.95
C ARG A 12 12.00 4.57 5.50
N SER A 13 11.92 3.28 5.80
CA SER A 13 13.05 2.58 6.40
C SER A 13 14.15 2.30 5.38
N VAL A 14 15.33 1.91 5.88
CA VAL A 14 16.45 1.51 5.02
C VAL A 14 16.14 0.23 4.25
N GLU A 15 15.12 -0.51 4.66
CA GLU A 15 14.70 -1.75 4.01
C GLU A 15 13.59 -1.54 2.99
N HIS A 16 13.44 -0.30 2.50
CA HIS A 16 12.41 0.07 1.54
C HIS A 16 12.36 -0.85 0.33
N ASP A 17 13.52 -1.12 -0.30
CA ASP A 17 13.56 -1.93 -1.51
C ASP A 17 13.21 -3.39 -1.23
N VAL A 18 13.61 -3.92 -0.08
CA VAL A 18 13.26 -5.27 0.33
C VAL A 18 11.75 -5.36 0.54
N SER A 19 11.15 -4.33 1.12
CA SER A 19 9.72 -4.29 1.35
C SER A 19 8.94 -4.29 0.04
N ILE A 20 9.43 -3.62 -1.00
CA ILE A 20 8.79 -3.66 -2.33
C ILE A 20 8.74 -5.09 -2.85
N VAL A 21 9.87 -5.80 -2.81
CA VAL A 21 9.92 -7.19 -3.29
C VAL A 21 8.99 -8.08 -2.47
N THR A 22 9.01 -7.94 -1.15
CA THR A 22 8.15 -8.72 -0.25
C THR A 22 6.67 -8.46 -0.55
N GLY A 23 6.30 -7.19 -0.74
CA GLY A 23 4.92 -6.81 -1.03
C GLY A 23 4.44 -7.39 -2.35
N LEU A 24 5.25 -7.30 -3.40
CA LEU A 24 4.87 -7.83 -4.70
C LEU A 24 4.75 -9.36 -4.67
N GLN A 25 5.64 -10.04 -3.93
CA GLN A 25 5.54 -11.49 -3.75
C GLN A 25 4.28 -11.88 -3.00
N ALA A 26 3.93 -11.12 -1.96
CA ALA A 26 2.71 -11.39 -1.19
C ALA A 26 1.48 -11.25 -2.09
N ILE A 27 1.45 -10.22 -2.94
CA ILE A 27 0.32 -10.00 -3.85
C ILE A 27 0.18 -11.17 -4.82
N GLU A 28 1.29 -11.71 -5.33
CA GLU A 28 1.24 -12.87 -6.23
C GLU A 28 0.62 -14.10 -5.57
N HIS A 29 0.80 -14.25 -4.26
CA HIS A 29 0.35 -15.43 -3.53
C HIS A 29 -1.06 -15.28 -2.94
N VAL A 30 -1.68 -14.10 -3.08
CA VAL A 30 -3.04 -13.89 -2.59
C VAL A 30 -4.03 -14.64 -3.47
N ASP A 31 -5.04 -15.25 -2.84
CA ASP A 31 -6.12 -15.90 -3.55
C ASP A 31 -7.05 -14.84 -4.15
N LYS A 32 -6.90 -14.60 -5.45
CA LYS A 32 -7.64 -13.55 -6.16
C LYS A 32 -9.12 -13.91 -6.33
N GLU A 33 -9.52 -15.11 -6.01
CA GLU A 33 -10.93 -15.48 -6.02
C GLU A 33 -11.64 -15.02 -4.75
N LYS A 34 -10.89 -14.89 -3.65
CA LYS A 34 -11.44 -14.46 -2.36
C LYS A 34 -11.21 -12.99 -2.07
N TYR A 35 -10.16 -12.40 -2.65
CA TYR A 35 -9.74 -11.05 -2.31
C TYR A 35 -9.58 -10.18 -3.54
N ASP A 36 -10.07 -8.96 -3.45
CA ASP A 36 -9.69 -7.89 -4.36
C ASP A 36 -8.47 -7.21 -3.77
N VAL A 37 -7.33 -7.31 -4.44
CA VAL A 37 -6.07 -6.79 -3.92
C VAL A 37 -5.91 -5.33 -4.32
N ILE A 38 -5.60 -4.50 -3.33
CA ILE A 38 -5.32 -3.08 -3.53
C ILE A 38 -3.86 -2.87 -3.13
N PRO A 39 -2.93 -2.74 -4.09
CA PRO A 39 -1.55 -2.44 -3.74
C PRO A 39 -1.44 -1.00 -3.26
N VAL A 40 -0.75 -0.79 -2.14
CA VAL A 40 -0.51 0.54 -1.60
C VAL A 40 0.98 0.70 -1.34
N TYR A 41 1.60 1.58 -2.09
CA TYR A 41 3.03 1.86 -1.99
C TYR A 41 3.25 3.11 -1.15
N LEU A 42 4.07 2.97 -0.11
CA LEU A 42 4.48 4.08 0.73
C LEU A 42 5.85 4.55 0.24
N ALA A 43 5.88 5.72 -0.37
CA ALA A 43 7.12 6.27 -0.91
C ALA A 43 8.03 6.79 0.21
N ARG A 44 9.29 6.99 -0.12
CA ARG A 44 10.28 7.45 0.87
C ARG A 44 9.96 8.82 1.44
N ASP A 45 9.27 9.65 0.69
CA ASP A 45 8.85 10.98 1.15
C ASP A 45 7.59 10.97 2.02
N GLY A 46 7.00 9.79 2.20
CA GLY A 46 5.80 9.61 3.01
C GLY A 46 4.49 9.64 2.25
N ALA A 47 4.50 9.94 0.97
CA ALA A 47 3.28 9.90 0.16
C ALA A 47 2.88 8.45 -0.15
N TRP A 48 1.59 8.22 -0.24
CA TRP A 48 1.03 6.89 -0.50
C TRP A 48 0.44 6.86 -1.89
N TYR A 49 0.60 5.74 -2.59
CA TYR A 49 0.11 5.57 -3.96
C TYR A 49 -0.56 4.22 -4.14
N THR A 50 -1.52 4.16 -5.05
CA THR A 50 -2.17 2.91 -5.46
C THR A 50 -2.31 2.87 -6.97
N GLY A 51 -2.56 1.68 -7.52
CA GLY A 51 -2.77 1.47 -8.94
C GLY A 51 -2.13 0.19 -9.43
N GLN A 52 -2.62 -0.33 -10.55
CA GLN A 52 -2.10 -1.59 -11.10
C GLN A 52 -0.65 -1.47 -11.59
N ALA A 53 -0.20 -0.26 -11.95
CA ALA A 53 1.19 -0.07 -12.36
C ALA A 53 2.18 -0.40 -11.25
N LEU A 54 1.75 -0.39 -9.98
CA LEU A 54 2.60 -0.78 -8.86
C LEU A 54 3.00 -2.26 -8.90
N LEU A 55 2.30 -3.08 -9.67
CA LEU A 55 2.62 -4.50 -9.79
C LEU A 55 3.84 -4.76 -10.69
N ASP A 56 4.30 -3.75 -11.40
CA ASP A 56 5.48 -3.84 -12.24
C ASP A 56 6.70 -3.36 -11.46
N VAL A 57 7.62 -4.28 -11.16
CA VAL A 57 8.82 -3.94 -10.39
C VAL A 57 9.68 -2.87 -11.06
N ALA A 58 9.63 -2.79 -12.39
CA ALA A 58 10.41 -1.79 -13.12
C ALA A 58 9.97 -0.35 -12.81
N LEU A 59 8.73 -0.17 -12.36
CA LEU A 59 8.23 1.15 -11.95
C LEU A 59 9.12 1.76 -10.87
N PHE A 60 9.62 0.95 -9.96
CA PHE A 60 10.35 1.42 -8.79
C PHE A 60 11.81 1.75 -9.07
N GLN A 61 12.32 1.41 -10.25
CA GLN A 61 13.68 1.78 -10.65
C GLN A 61 13.81 3.28 -10.86
N ASP A 62 12.71 3.93 -11.29
CA ASP A 62 12.67 5.39 -11.44
C ASP A 62 11.25 5.86 -11.12
N PHE A 63 10.89 5.75 -9.85
CA PHE A 63 9.53 6.04 -9.42
C PHE A 63 9.14 7.49 -9.68
N GLU A 64 10.05 8.42 -9.47
CA GLU A 64 9.75 9.85 -9.68
C GLU A 64 9.30 10.13 -11.12
N ALA A 65 9.89 9.46 -12.10
CA ALA A 65 9.51 9.63 -13.51
C ALA A 65 8.22 8.89 -13.85
N GLN A 66 7.87 7.84 -13.08
CA GLN A 66 6.76 6.95 -13.39
C GLN A 66 5.53 7.19 -12.51
N LYS A 67 5.61 8.04 -11.51
CA LYS A 67 4.54 8.14 -10.51
C LYS A 67 3.21 8.64 -11.06
N GLN A 68 3.21 9.27 -12.22
CA GLN A 68 1.97 9.69 -12.88
C GLN A 68 1.11 8.51 -13.35
N LYS A 69 1.68 7.31 -13.41
CA LYS A 69 0.95 6.10 -13.77
C LYS A 69 0.13 5.54 -12.63
N VAL A 70 0.32 6.07 -11.43
CA VAL A 70 -0.38 5.64 -10.22
C VAL A 70 -1.11 6.83 -9.62
N ARG A 71 -1.96 6.56 -8.63
CA ARG A 71 -2.75 7.56 -7.93
C ARG A 71 -2.22 7.78 -6.54
N GLN A 72 -2.10 9.03 -6.13
CA GLN A 72 -1.82 9.33 -4.74
C GLN A 72 -3.09 9.13 -3.91
N VAL A 73 -2.94 8.50 -2.75
CA VAL A 73 -4.05 8.26 -1.83
C VAL A 73 -3.70 8.77 -0.45
N ARG A 74 -4.73 8.93 0.38
CA ARG A 74 -4.59 9.30 1.78
C ARG A 74 -5.51 8.42 2.61
N LEU A 75 -5.11 8.15 3.84
CA LEU A 75 -5.96 7.41 4.75
C LEU A 75 -7.00 8.37 5.35
N SER A 76 -8.27 7.99 5.29
CA SER A 76 -9.32 8.77 5.94
C SER A 76 -9.23 8.60 7.46
N THR A 77 -9.46 9.69 8.18
CA THR A 77 -9.58 9.64 9.64
C THR A 77 -10.97 9.22 10.09
N VAL A 78 -11.93 9.12 9.16
CA VAL A 78 -13.28 8.66 9.47
C VAL A 78 -13.29 7.13 9.40
N PRO A 79 -13.61 6.44 10.49
CA PRO A 79 -13.58 4.96 10.47
C PRO A 79 -14.47 4.41 9.37
N GLY A 80 -13.94 3.44 8.63
CA GLY A 80 -14.66 2.76 7.57
C GLY A 80 -14.61 3.40 6.21
N GLU A 81 -14.08 4.63 6.07
CA GLU A 81 -13.95 5.25 4.74
C GLU A 81 -12.80 4.67 3.91
N GLY A 82 -11.76 4.18 4.56
CA GLY A 82 -10.61 3.60 3.87
C GLY A 82 -9.65 4.63 3.30
N LEU A 83 -9.30 4.47 2.04
CA LEU A 83 -8.33 5.34 1.36
C LEU A 83 -9.03 6.38 0.50
N LEU A 84 -8.59 7.63 0.59
CA LEU A 84 -9.17 8.74 -0.16
C LEU A 84 -8.36 9.00 -1.43
N THR A 85 -9.07 9.16 -2.54
CA THR A 85 -8.51 9.56 -3.83
C THR A 85 -9.15 10.88 -4.27
N ASP A 86 -8.70 11.42 -5.41
CA ASP A 86 -9.25 12.66 -5.94
C ASP A 86 -10.73 12.55 -6.32
N ASP A 87 -11.18 11.35 -6.65
CA ASP A 87 -12.55 11.15 -7.15
C ASP A 87 -13.38 10.21 -6.28
N GLY A 88 -12.96 9.98 -5.04
CA GLY A 88 -13.74 9.16 -4.12
C GLY A 88 -12.89 8.45 -3.09
N ASN A 89 -13.40 7.33 -2.61
CA ASN A 89 -12.67 6.53 -1.63
C ASN A 89 -12.61 5.06 -2.04
N ILE A 90 -11.60 4.37 -1.52
CA ILE A 90 -11.41 2.94 -1.73
C ILE A 90 -11.63 2.25 -0.40
N GLN A 91 -12.65 1.39 -0.33
CA GLN A 91 -12.94 0.62 0.87
C GLN A 91 -11.87 -0.43 1.10
N VAL A 92 -11.42 -0.55 2.35
CA VAL A 92 -10.43 -1.55 2.75
C VAL A 92 -11.01 -2.36 3.90
N ASP A 93 -11.08 -3.67 3.70
CA ASP A 93 -11.60 -4.57 4.74
C ASP A 93 -10.48 -5.15 5.58
N VAL A 94 -9.35 -5.49 4.96
CA VAL A 94 -8.19 -6.07 5.63
C VAL A 94 -6.93 -5.42 5.09
N ALA A 95 -5.97 -5.17 5.95
CA ALA A 95 -4.67 -4.63 5.57
C ALA A 95 -3.57 -5.64 5.89
N LEU A 96 -2.70 -5.90 4.91
CA LEU A 96 -1.52 -6.73 5.09
C LEU A 96 -0.30 -5.81 5.01
N LEU A 97 0.49 -5.78 6.07
CA LEU A 97 1.66 -4.91 6.17
C LEU A 97 2.90 -5.69 5.80
N CYS A 98 3.52 -5.35 4.67
CA CYS A 98 4.72 -6.00 4.16
C CYS A 98 5.93 -5.09 4.29
N MET A 99 5.98 -4.31 5.37
CA MET A 99 7.06 -3.37 5.61
C MET A 99 8.00 -3.88 6.69
N HIS A 100 9.28 -3.62 6.49
CA HIS A 100 10.31 -3.99 7.44
C HIS A 100 10.83 -2.69 8.06
N GLY A 101 10.40 -2.40 9.26
CA GLY A 101 10.81 -1.19 9.95
C GLY A 101 11.67 -1.51 11.15
N LEU A 102 12.75 -0.78 11.27
CA LEU A 102 13.43 -0.63 12.55
C LEU A 102 12.61 0.38 13.34
N HIS A 103 12.61 0.40 14.59
CA HIS A 103 11.95 1.42 15.42
C HIS A 103 10.42 1.39 15.39
N GLY A 104 9.84 0.27 15.02
CA GLY A 104 8.38 0.13 15.12
C GLY A 104 7.57 0.88 14.07
N GLU A 105 8.15 1.14 12.90
CA GLU A 105 7.41 1.75 11.81
C GLU A 105 6.13 0.97 11.50
N ASP A 106 6.21 -0.36 11.48
CA ASP A 106 5.05 -1.21 11.28
C ASP A 106 4.00 -1.00 12.37
N GLY A 107 4.44 -0.86 13.61
CA GLY A 107 3.54 -0.60 14.73
C GLY A 107 2.84 0.75 14.61
N ALA A 108 3.54 1.78 14.15
CA ALA A 108 2.96 3.09 13.95
C ALA A 108 1.88 3.07 12.87
N LEU A 109 2.17 2.41 11.74
CA LEU A 109 1.19 2.28 10.66
C LEU A 109 0.01 1.45 11.09
N GLN A 110 0.25 0.33 11.79
CA GLN A 110 -0.83 -0.50 12.29
C GLN A 110 -1.77 0.28 13.21
N GLY A 111 -1.20 1.07 14.12
CA GLY A 111 -2.00 1.90 15.02
C GLY A 111 -2.85 2.92 14.25
N LEU A 112 -2.28 3.56 13.24
CA LEU A 112 -3.01 4.50 12.41
C LEU A 112 -4.17 3.83 11.68
N LEU A 113 -3.93 2.63 11.12
CA LEU A 113 -4.96 1.90 10.40
C LEU A 113 -6.08 1.42 11.34
N GLU A 114 -5.75 1.05 12.56
CA GLU A 114 -6.75 0.64 13.54
C GLU A 114 -7.68 1.79 13.92
N LEU A 115 -7.15 3.02 13.97
CA LEU A 115 -7.97 4.20 14.27
C LEU A 115 -8.89 4.55 13.08
N ALA A 116 -8.50 4.19 11.89
CA ALA A 116 -9.26 4.50 10.68
C ALA A 116 -10.19 3.34 10.29
#